data_e5bdd94af562291f9f699d11835644c0
#
_entry.id   e5bdd94af562291f9f699d11835644c0
#
_cell.length_a   1.000
_cell.length_b   1.000
_cell.length_c   1.000
_cell.angle_alpha   90.00
_cell.angle_beta   90.00
_cell.angle_gamma   90.00
#
_symmetry.space_group_name_H-M   'P 1'
#
loop_
_entity.id
_entity.type
_entity.pdbx_description
1 polymer ?
#
loop_
_entity_poly.entity_id
_entity_poly.type
_entity_poly.pdbx_seq_one_letter_code
_entity_poly.pdbx_strand_id
1 'polypeptide(L)'
;MLPEAISAVLEIGCGVGNTLAWIKSIRNCTWVGGVEISPDIAQQARQIVDEVYVENIEHMDLPITKDSLDLILCLDVLEHLIDPWTTVLYLQDLLKPGGALIVSIPNVRNFAVLFPLLFRQKWEYTKAGFLDRTHLRFFVKESALQLISSSGLIVDMVTATGLGRSRKSKMINSMIPSVIKSLFEKQYLIRGVKPPITGNP
;
A
#
# COMPACT_ATOMS: atom_id res chain seq x y z
N MET A 1 5.73 9.06 -6.59
CA MET A 1 4.56 8.79 -5.75
C MET A 1 4.54 9.60 -4.45
N LEU A 2 5.70 9.82 -3.81
CA LEU A 2 5.72 10.63 -2.58
C LEU A 2 5.28 12.06 -2.87
N PRO A 3 4.46 12.68 -1.99
CA PRO A 3 4.17 14.11 -2.03
C PRO A 3 5.45 14.96 -1.91
N GLU A 4 5.39 16.22 -2.36
CA GLU A 4 6.56 17.13 -2.29
C GLU A 4 6.87 17.54 -0.86
N ALA A 5 5.86 17.93 -0.10
CA ALA A 5 5.97 18.29 1.31
C ALA A 5 5.39 17.15 2.18
N ILE A 6 6.21 16.65 3.09
CA ILE A 6 5.84 15.60 4.02
C ILE A 6 6.50 15.92 5.36
N SER A 7 5.70 16.07 6.39
CA SER A 7 6.16 16.37 7.76
C SER A 7 5.87 15.19 8.71
N ALA A 8 4.65 14.64 8.67
CA ALA A 8 4.21 13.54 9.51
C ALA A 8 3.87 12.31 8.66
N VAL A 9 4.54 11.19 8.91
CA VAL A 9 4.42 9.95 8.15
C VAL A 9 4.11 8.78 9.08
N LEU A 10 3.15 7.95 8.71
CA LEU A 10 2.87 6.67 9.36
C LEU A 10 3.05 5.52 8.35
N GLU A 11 3.68 4.44 8.74
CA GLU A 11 3.72 3.20 7.96
C GLU A 11 3.01 2.08 8.73
N ILE A 12 2.01 1.48 8.08
CA ILE A 12 1.32 0.29 8.58
C ILE A 12 2.09 -0.94 8.10
N GLY A 13 2.41 -1.85 9.03
CA GLY A 13 3.31 -2.97 8.76
C GLY A 13 4.73 -2.48 8.51
N CYS A 14 5.25 -1.62 9.39
CA CYS A 14 6.54 -0.93 9.16
C CYS A 14 7.75 -1.88 9.19
N GLY A 15 7.56 -3.13 9.65
CA GLY A 15 8.67 -4.06 9.83
C GLY A 15 9.75 -3.46 10.71
N VAL A 16 11.02 -3.54 10.29
CA VAL A 16 12.15 -2.95 11.01
C VAL A 16 12.35 -1.45 10.75
N GLY A 17 11.44 -0.79 10.00
CA GLY A 17 11.44 0.66 9.77
C GLY A 17 12.31 1.15 8.60
N ASN A 18 12.75 0.28 7.70
CA ASN A 18 13.64 0.65 6.61
C ASN A 18 13.04 1.68 5.64
N THR A 19 11.75 1.57 5.32
CA THR A 19 11.06 2.53 4.44
C THR A 19 11.00 3.90 5.09
N LEU A 20 10.65 3.95 6.37
CA LEU A 20 10.60 5.19 7.16
C LEU A 20 11.98 5.84 7.30
N ALA A 21 13.03 5.04 7.55
CA ALA A 21 14.43 5.52 7.55
C ALA A 21 14.79 6.17 6.22
N TRP A 22 14.45 5.52 5.11
CA TRP A 22 14.69 6.07 3.78
C TRP A 22 13.92 7.38 3.55
N ILE A 23 12.62 7.43 3.91
CA ILE A 23 11.84 8.66 3.78
C ILE A 23 12.45 9.79 4.62
N LYS A 24 12.82 9.53 5.87
CA LYS A 24 13.48 10.50 6.75
C LYS A 24 14.79 11.02 6.17
N SER A 25 15.51 10.19 5.40
CA SER A 25 16.78 10.60 4.76
C SER A 25 16.59 11.53 3.55
N ILE A 26 15.42 11.50 2.89
CA ILE A 26 15.15 12.27 1.66
C ILE A 26 14.11 13.38 1.85
N ARG A 27 13.50 13.47 3.02
CA ARG A 27 12.46 14.44 3.39
C ARG A 27 12.73 14.98 4.81
N ASN A 28 12.38 16.23 5.04
CA ASN A 28 12.48 16.87 6.36
C ASN A 28 11.24 16.51 7.21
N CYS A 29 11.06 15.22 7.50
CA CYS A 29 9.97 14.79 8.35
C CYS A 29 10.22 15.22 9.80
N THR A 30 9.22 15.81 10.44
CA THR A 30 9.25 16.16 11.87
C THR A 30 8.81 14.98 12.75
N TRP A 31 8.06 14.05 12.17
CA TRP A 31 7.61 12.84 12.84
C TRP A 31 7.46 11.67 11.87
N VAL A 32 7.99 10.52 12.24
CA VAL A 32 7.79 9.25 11.52
C VAL A 32 7.40 8.18 12.52
N GLY A 33 6.24 7.57 12.31
CA GLY A 33 5.70 6.49 13.14
C GLY A 33 5.46 5.21 12.37
N GLY A 34 5.47 4.09 13.08
CA GLY A 34 5.18 2.78 12.52
C GLY A 34 4.15 2.00 13.33
N VAL A 35 3.36 1.17 12.65
CA VAL A 35 2.52 0.14 13.27
C VAL A 35 3.10 -1.21 12.87
N GLU A 36 3.38 -2.07 13.83
CA GLU A 36 3.91 -3.41 13.59
C GLU A 36 3.28 -4.39 14.58
N ILE A 37 2.77 -5.52 14.07
CA ILE A 37 2.07 -6.51 14.89
C ILE A 37 3.03 -7.37 15.72
N SER A 38 4.27 -7.55 15.24
CA SER A 38 5.31 -8.35 15.93
C SER A 38 6.09 -7.50 16.92
N PRO A 39 6.03 -7.77 18.23
CA PRO A 39 6.79 -7.02 19.24
C PRO A 39 8.30 -7.05 19.01
N ASP A 40 8.85 -8.19 18.56
CA ASP A 40 10.29 -8.35 18.34
C ASP A 40 10.78 -7.52 17.15
N ILE A 41 9.98 -7.42 16.10
CA ILE A 41 10.28 -6.61 14.93
C ILE A 41 10.11 -5.13 15.27
N ALA A 42 9.04 -4.76 15.95
CA ALA A 42 8.76 -3.41 16.41
C ALA A 42 9.90 -2.85 17.29
N GLN A 43 10.54 -3.69 18.12
CA GLN A 43 11.66 -3.28 18.94
C GLN A 43 12.87 -2.82 18.10
N GLN A 44 13.08 -3.42 16.93
CA GLN A 44 14.12 -2.99 16.00
C GLN A 44 13.75 -1.67 15.33
N ALA A 45 12.50 -1.51 14.92
CA ALA A 45 12.01 -0.27 14.34
C ALA A 45 12.14 0.94 15.27
N ARG A 46 11.97 0.77 16.59
CA ARG A 46 12.14 1.83 17.60
C ARG A 46 13.50 2.49 17.61
N GLN A 47 14.52 1.85 17.03
CA GLN A 47 15.85 2.46 16.90
C GLN A 47 15.94 3.44 15.71
N ILE A 48 14.96 3.44 14.84
CA ILE A 48 14.98 4.15 13.55
C ILE A 48 13.92 5.24 13.51
N VAL A 49 12.72 4.95 14.02
CA VAL A 49 11.54 5.81 13.93
C VAL A 49 11.22 6.46 15.27
N ASP A 50 10.47 7.55 15.24
CA ASP A 50 10.19 8.35 16.44
C ASP A 50 9.19 7.63 17.35
N GLU A 51 8.26 6.83 16.80
CA GLU A 51 7.27 6.06 17.55
C GLU A 51 6.89 4.76 16.86
N VAL A 52 6.67 3.68 17.61
CA VAL A 52 6.19 2.39 17.10
C VAL A 52 5.06 1.87 17.98
N TYR A 53 3.90 1.68 17.35
CA TYR A 53 2.73 1.05 17.94
C TYR A 53 2.78 -0.46 17.68
N VAL A 54 2.82 -1.26 18.74
CA VAL A 54 2.72 -2.72 18.65
C VAL A 54 1.25 -3.08 18.69
N GLU A 55 0.61 -3.09 17.52
CA GLU A 55 -0.84 -3.19 17.43
C GLU A 55 -1.28 -3.88 16.14
N ASN A 56 -2.44 -4.55 16.20
CA ASN A 56 -3.14 -4.97 14.99
C ASN A 56 -3.97 -3.79 14.46
N ILE A 57 -3.63 -3.32 13.26
CA ILE A 57 -4.32 -2.16 12.64
C ILE A 57 -5.84 -2.35 12.51
N GLU A 58 -6.33 -3.59 12.49
CA GLU A 58 -7.76 -3.87 12.42
C GLU A 58 -8.52 -3.50 13.71
N HIS A 59 -7.82 -3.25 14.83
CA HIS A 59 -8.46 -2.70 16.04
C HIS A 59 -8.80 -1.21 15.89
N MET A 60 -8.12 -0.50 14.96
CA MET A 60 -8.37 0.90 14.63
C MET A 60 -8.32 1.85 15.84
N ASP A 61 -7.44 1.57 16.79
CA ASP A 61 -7.28 2.31 18.04
C ASP A 61 -5.86 2.83 18.20
N LEU A 62 -5.41 3.64 17.23
CA LEU A 62 -4.12 4.32 17.34
C LEU A 62 -4.30 5.67 18.03
N PRO A 63 -3.40 6.05 18.97
CA PRO A 63 -3.43 7.34 19.66
C PRO A 63 -2.93 8.47 18.73
N ILE A 64 -3.46 8.52 17.51
CA ILE A 64 -3.12 9.49 16.47
C ILE A 64 -4.35 10.37 16.20
N THR A 65 -4.13 11.68 16.24
CA THR A 65 -5.20 12.65 16.00
C THR A 65 -5.69 12.57 14.55
N LYS A 66 -6.99 12.68 14.33
CA LYS A 66 -7.57 12.83 12.99
C LYS A 66 -6.98 14.06 12.30
N ASP A 67 -6.89 14.01 10.97
CA ASP A 67 -6.40 15.12 10.14
C ASP A 67 -4.98 15.58 10.50
N SER A 68 -4.10 14.68 10.97
CA SER A 68 -2.75 15.03 11.43
C SER A 68 -1.60 14.53 10.56
N LEU A 69 -1.85 13.55 9.69
CA LEU A 69 -0.82 12.91 8.88
C LEU A 69 -0.78 13.44 7.44
N ASP A 70 0.42 13.67 6.93
CA ASP A 70 0.64 14.06 5.53
C ASP A 70 0.74 12.85 4.62
N LEU A 71 1.24 11.73 5.15
CA LEU A 71 1.44 10.49 4.39
C LEU A 71 1.19 9.28 5.27
N ILE A 72 0.42 8.33 4.75
CA ILE A 72 0.33 6.98 5.28
C ILE A 72 0.82 6.00 4.21
N LEU A 73 1.66 5.06 4.63
CA LEU A 73 2.11 3.94 3.81
C LEU A 73 1.44 2.66 4.30
N CYS A 74 0.98 1.84 3.37
CA CYS A 74 0.40 0.53 3.64
C CYS A 74 0.91 -0.43 2.54
N LEU A 75 2.12 -0.95 2.74
CA LEU A 75 2.85 -1.68 1.71
C LEU A 75 2.80 -3.18 2.01
N ASP A 76 2.09 -3.93 1.15
CA ASP A 76 1.85 -5.38 1.29
C ASP A 76 1.22 -5.75 2.64
N VAL A 77 0.14 -5.05 3.01
CA VAL A 77 -0.60 -5.25 4.26
C VAL A 77 -2.07 -5.55 4.01
N LEU A 78 -2.73 -4.81 3.10
CA LEU A 78 -4.19 -4.86 2.94
C LEU A 78 -4.72 -6.23 2.51
N GLU A 79 -3.91 -7.02 1.80
CA GLU A 79 -4.23 -8.39 1.39
C GLU A 79 -4.26 -9.37 2.57
N HIS A 80 -3.63 -9.03 3.69
CA HIS A 80 -3.58 -9.84 4.91
C HIS A 80 -4.75 -9.57 5.86
N LEU A 81 -5.51 -8.49 5.66
CA LEU A 81 -6.56 -8.07 6.57
C LEU A 81 -7.88 -8.81 6.31
N ILE A 82 -8.64 -8.99 7.38
CA ILE A 82 -10.00 -9.54 7.32
C ILE A 82 -10.94 -8.51 6.67
N ASP A 83 -10.82 -7.23 7.08
CA ASP A 83 -11.60 -6.12 6.53
C ASP A 83 -10.70 -4.92 6.12
N PRO A 84 -10.06 -4.98 4.93
CA PRO A 84 -9.26 -3.87 4.44
C PRO A 84 -10.08 -2.61 4.11
N TRP A 85 -11.37 -2.72 3.84
CA TRP A 85 -12.25 -1.57 3.51
C TRP A 85 -12.41 -0.66 4.72
N THR A 86 -12.81 -1.22 5.86
CA THR A 86 -12.94 -0.47 7.11
C THR A 86 -11.59 0.08 7.57
N THR A 87 -10.51 -0.68 7.40
CA THR A 87 -9.15 -0.19 7.71
C THR A 87 -8.76 1.00 6.86
N VAL A 88 -8.98 0.97 5.53
CA VAL A 88 -8.66 2.10 4.64
C VAL A 88 -9.50 3.33 4.99
N LEU A 89 -10.77 3.15 5.36
CA LEU A 89 -11.63 4.24 5.83
C LEU A 89 -11.09 4.88 7.12
N TYR A 90 -10.65 4.07 8.08
CA TYR A 90 -10.01 4.55 9.30
C TYR A 90 -8.70 5.33 9.01
N LEU A 91 -7.83 4.80 8.15
CA LEU A 91 -6.58 5.46 7.76
C LEU A 91 -6.84 6.79 7.06
N GLN A 92 -7.90 6.87 6.21
CA GLN A 92 -8.32 8.10 5.56
C GLN A 92 -8.67 9.20 6.59
N ASP A 93 -9.30 8.84 7.71
CA ASP A 93 -9.63 9.80 8.77
C ASP A 93 -8.40 10.44 9.41
N LEU A 94 -7.28 9.70 9.51
CA LEU A 94 -6.03 10.21 10.08
C LEU A 94 -5.28 11.17 9.16
N LEU A 95 -5.53 11.11 7.85
CA LEU A 95 -4.88 11.99 6.86
C LEU A 95 -5.42 13.41 6.95
N LYS A 96 -4.53 14.39 6.85
CA LYS A 96 -4.90 15.79 6.57
C LYS A 96 -5.64 15.91 5.25
N PRO A 97 -6.50 16.93 5.07
CA PRO A 97 -6.93 17.35 3.73
C PRO A 97 -5.70 17.58 2.83
N GLY A 98 -5.66 16.95 1.66
CA GLY A 98 -4.48 16.92 0.78
C GLY A 98 -3.42 15.88 1.15
N GLY A 99 -3.55 15.21 2.29
CA GLY A 99 -2.68 14.08 2.68
C GLY A 99 -2.90 12.85 1.80
N ALA A 100 -1.90 11.98 1.73
CA ALA A 100 -1.90 10.84 0.83
C ALA A 100 -1.79 9.49 1.54
N LEU A 101 -2.54 8.51 1.07
CA LEU A 101 -2.34 7.08 1.35
C LEU A 101 -1.64 6.45 0.14
N ILE A 102 -0.51 5.80 0.37
CA ILE A 102 0.17 4.99 -0.66
C ILE A 102 0.10 3.52 -0.25
N VAL A 103 -0.46 2.71 -1.12
CA VAL A 103 -0.59 1.27 -0.90
C VAL A 103 0.16 0.48 -1.97
N SER A 104 0.66 -0.70 -1.61
CA SER A 104 1.03 -1.73 -2.56
C SER A 104 0.16 -2.96 -2.37
N ILE A 105 -0.32 -3.52 -3.48
CA ILE A 105 -1.25 -4.65 -3.48
C ILE A 105 -0.85 -5.64 -4.58
N PRO A 106 -0.67 -6.93 -4.27
CA PRO A 106 -0.37 -7.97 -5.27
C PRO A 106 -1.49 -8.16 -6.29
N ASN A 107 -1.11 -8.39 -7.52
CA ASN A 107 -2.04 -8.64 -8.61
C ASN A 107 -2.29 -10.13 -8.83
N VAL A 108 -3.41 -10.64 -8.36
CA VAL A 108 -3.78 -12.07 -8.55
C VAL A 108 -4.01 -12.42 -10.03
N ARG A 109 -4.24 -11.43 -10.90
CA ARG A 109 -4.36 -11.63 -12.35
C ARG A 109 -3.03 -11.92 -13.04
N ASN A 110 -1.91 -11.95 -12.32
CA ASN A 110 -0.62 -12.27 -12.90
C ASN A 110 -0.63 -13.66 -13.58
N PHE A 111 0.06 -13.75 -14.72
CA PHE A 111 0.15 -14.99 -15.50
C PHE A 111 0.64 -16.18 -14.68
N ALA A 112 1.54 -15.96 -13.71
CA ALA A 112 2.04 -17.01 -12.82
C ALA A 112 0.94 -17.63 -11.94
N VAL A 113 -0.17 -16.92 -11.70
CA VAL A 113 -1.35 -17.42 -10.97
C VAL A 113 -2.37 -17.97 -11.97
N LEU A 114 -2.71 -17.20 -13.01
CA LEU A 114 -3.79 -17.55 -13.93
C LEU A 114 -3.48 -18.78 -14.79
N PHE A 115 -2.25 -18.94 -15.26
CA PHE A 115 -1.90 -20.07 -16.13
C PHE A 115 -2.05 -21.42 -15.42
N PRO A 116 -1.49 -21.64 -14.21
CA PRO A 116 -1.73 -22.87 -13.46
C PRO A 116 -3.21 -23.11 -13.13
N LEU A 117 -3.94 -22.05 -12.77
CA LEU A 117 -5.36 -22.15 -12.45
C LEU A 117 -6.18 -22.62 -13.67
N LEU A 118 -6.02 -21.98 -14.84
CA LEU A 118 -6.84 -22.23 -16.02
C LEU A 118 -6.48 -23.55 -16.73
N PHE A 119 -5.19 -23.88 -16.80
CA PHE A 119 -4.73 -25.00 -17.64
C PHE A 119 -4.34 -26.24 -16.84
N ARG A 120 -4.11 -26.12 -15.52
CA ARG A 120 -3.69 -27.22 -14.65
C ARG A 120 -4.59 -27.44 -13.45
N GLN A 121 -5.65 -26.63 -13.29
CA GLN A 121 -6.55 -26.65 -12.13
C GLN A 121 -5.79 -26.55 -10.78
N LYS A 122 -4.70 -25.75 -10.77
CA LYS A 122 -3.82 -25.58 -9.61
C LYS A 122 -3.99 -24.23 -8.98
N TRP A 123 -4.28 -24.23 -7.67
CA TRP A 123 -4.25 -23.08 -6.77
C TRP A 123 -3.47 -23.51 -5.52
N GLU A 124 -2.18 -23.27 -5.54
CA GLU A 124 -1.27 -23.78 -4.49
C GLU A 124 -0.78 -22.61 -3.64
N TYR A 125 -1.13 -22.64 -2.36
CA TYR A 125 -0.62 -21.66 -1.41
C TYR A 125 0.88 -21.89 -1.15
N THR A 126 1.62 -20.78 -1.09
CA THR A 126 3.07 -20.75 -0.91
C THR A 126 3.43 -20.03 0.40
N LYS A 127 4.73 -19.95 0.71
CA LYS A 127 5.22 -19.20 1.87
C LYS A 127 5.43 -17.71 1.60
N ALA A 128 5.39 -17.30 0.34
CA ALA A 128 5.58 -15.92 -0.10
C ALA A 128 5.05 -15.72 -1.52
N GLY A 129 4.76 -14.47 -1.93
CA GLY A 129 4.34 -14.11 -3.27
C GLY A 129 2.83 -14.03 -3.43
N PHE A 130 2.30 -14.18 -4.67
CA PHE A 130 0.89 -13.92 -4.97
C PHE A 130 -0.10 -14.77 -4.16
N LEU A 131 0.23 -16.04 -3.94
CA LEU A 131 -0.58 -17.00 -3.20
C LEU A 131 0.07 -17.31 -1.84
N ASP A 132 0.60 -16.29 -1.18
CA ASP A 132 1.03 -16.42 0.20
C ASP A 132 -0.15 -16.93 1.04
N ARG A 133 0.11 -17.94 1.89
CA ARG A 133 -0.95 -18.56 2.71
C ARG A 133 -1.54 -17.61 3.76
N THR A 134 -0.90 -16.48 4.01
CA THR A 134 -1.39 -15.43 4.89
C THR A 134 -2.24 -14.39 4.17
N HIS A 135 -2.33 -14.42 2.82
CA HIS A 135 -3.23 -13.56 2.06
C HIS A 135 -4.68 -14.02 2.24
N LEU A 136 -5.50 -13.17 2.81
CA LEU A 136 -6.94 -13.36 2.99
C LEU A 136 -7.75 -12.75 1.85
N ARG A 137 -7.21 -11.72 1.18
CA ARG A 137 -7.86 -10.98 0.09
C ARG A 137 -7.00 -10.99 -1.16
N PHE A 138 -7.64 -11.16 -2.30
CA PHE A 138 -6.98 -11.19 -3.60
C PHE A 138 -7.55 -10.08 -4.48
N PHE A 139 -6.66 -9.29 -5.06
CA PHE A 139 -7.05 -8.12 -5.83
C PHE A 139 -6.58 -8.21 -7.28
N VAL A 140 -7.40 -7.65 -8.16
CA VAL A 140 -7.03 -7.20 -9.49
C VAL A 140 -7.01 -5.67 -9.50
N LYS A 141 -6.51 -5.06 -10.56
CA LYS A 141 -6.37 -3.60 -10.62
C LYS A 141 -7.66 -2.86 -10.24
N GLU A 142 -8.77 -3.25 -10.82
CA GLU A 142 -10.06 -2.58 -10.62
C GLU A 142 -10.51 -2.64 -9.16
N SER A 143 -10.49 -3.84 -8.55
CA SER A 143 -10.88 -4.00 -7.14
C SER A 143 -9.91 -3.31 -6.18
N ALA A 144 -8.61 -3.22 -6.51
CA ALA A 144 -7.65 -2.46 -5.72
C ALA A 144 -7.91 -0.95 -5.80
N LEU A 145 -8.28 -0.42 -6.97
CA LEU A 145 -8.68 0.98 -7.13
C LEU A 145 -9.97 1.28 -6.37
N GLN A 146 -10.95 0.39 -6.48
CA GLN A 146 -12.24 0.52 -5.79
C GLN A 146 -12.07 0.50 -4.27
N LEU A 147 -11.18 -0.36 -3.73
CA LEU A 147 -10.86 -0.39 -2.30
C LEU A 147 -10.44 0.99 -1.79
N ILE A 148 -9.55 1.68 -2.53
CA ILE A 148 -9.07 3.00 -2.13
C ILE A 148 -10.13 4.08 -2.33
N SER A 149 -10.80 4.09 -3.48
CA SER A 149 -11.78 5.15 -3.80
C SER A 149 -13.05 5.07 -2.95
N SER A 150 -13.44 3.89 -2.49
CA SER A 150 -14.62 3.70 -1.63
C SER A 150 -14.49 4.36 -0.26
N SER A 151 -13.27 4.67 0.20
CA SER A 151 -13.04 5.43 1.43
C SER A 151 -13.20 6.95 1.28
N GLY A 152 -13.47 7.46 0.07
CA GLY A 152 -13.52 8.89 -0.22
C GLY A 152 -12.18 9.49 -0.67
N LEU A 153 -11.12 8.69 -0.76
CA LEU A 153 -9.85 9.12 -1.33
C LEU A 153 -9.94 9.22 -2.86
N ILE A 154 -9.33 10.26 -3.42
CA ILE A 154 -9.20 10.43 -4.87
C ILE A 154 -7.92 9.73 -5.32
N VAL A 155 -8.05 8.69 -6.14
CA VAL A 155 -6.89 8.02 -6.73
C VAL A 155 -6.32 8.91 -7.84
N ASP A 156 -5.13 9.45 -7.61
CA ASP A 156 -4.45 10.36 -8.54
C ASP A 156 -3.22 9.73 -9.22
N MET A 157 -2.67 8.66 -8.67
CA MET A 157 -1.51 7.98 -9.26
C MET A 157 -1.60 6.47 -9.10
N VAL A 158 -1.38 5.76 -10.20
CA VAL A 158 -1.29 4.30 -10.23
C VAL A 158 -0.06 3.89 -11.03
N THR A 159 0.74 3.01 -10.49
CA THR A 159 1.85 2.37 -11.19
C THR A 159 1.88 0.89 -10.89
N ALA A 160 2.59 0.12 -11.70
CA ALA A 160 2.72 -1.31 -11.51
C ALA A 160 4.20 -1.74 -11.55
N THR A 161 4.50 -2.80 -10.82
CA THR A 161 5.80 -3.48 -10.86
C THR A 161 5.73 -4.72 -11.75
N GLY A 162 6.90 -5.31 -12.09
CA GLY A 162 6.97 -6.57 -12.83
C GLY A 162 7.22 -6.45 -14.33
N LEU A 163 6.89 -5.31 -14.94
CA LEU A 163 7.28 -5.02 -16.31
C LEU A 163 8.69 -4.42 -16.29
N GLY A 164 9.58 -5.00 -17.07
CA GLY A 164 10.99 -4.60 -17.08
C GLY A 164 11.19 -3.10 -17.30
N ARG A 165 12.19 -2.53 -16.60
CA ARG A 165 12.50 -1.07 -16.62
C ARG A 165 13.45 -0.65 -17.73
N SER A 166 14.02 -1.59 -18.52
CA SER A 166 14.95 -1.26 -19.59
C SER A 166 14.29 -0.50 -20.75
N ARG A 167 15.07 0.25 -21.54
CA ARG A 167 14.56 0.94 -22.75
C ARG A 167 13.86 -0.02 -23.71
N LYS A 168 14.44 -1.21 -23.94
CA LYS A 168 13.85 -2.26 -24.80
C LYS A 168 12.53 -2.76 -24.23
N SER A 169 12.47 -2.98 -22.92
CA SER A 169 11.26 -3.40 -22.22
C SER A 169 10.15 -2.34 -22.29
N LYS A 170 10.48 -1.05 -22.14
CA LYS A 170 9.49 0.03 -22.28
C LYS A 170 8.89 0.08 -23.70
N MET A 171 9.69 -0.12 -24.72
CA MET A 171 9.25 -0.14 -26.12
C MET A 171 8.32 -1.35 -26.38
N ILE A 172 8.70 -2.55 -25.91
CA ILE A 172 7.84 -3.74 -26.02
C ILE A 172 6.54 -3.54 -25.23
N ASN A 173 6.62 -3.00 -24.03
CA ASN A 173 5.45 -2.75 -23.17
C ASN A 173 4.46 -1.74 -23.77
N SER A 174 4.93 -0.78 -24.60
CA SER A 174 4.04 0.17 -25.28
C SER A 174 3.21 -0.48 -26.40
N MET A 175 3.67 -1.60 -26.95
CA MET A 175 2.98 -2.34 -28.02
C MET A 175 2.00 -3.41 -27.50
N ILE A 176 2.08 -3.75 -26.21
CA ILE A 176 1.21 -4.77 -25.61
C ILE A 176 -0.13 -4.11 -25.24
N PRO A 177 -1.29 -4.67 -25.68
CA PRO A 177 -2.60 -4.20 -25.24
C PRO A 177 -2.71 -4.19 -23.71
N SER A 178 -3.38 -3.18 -23.16
CA SER A 178 -3.48 -2.96 -21.69
C SER A 178 -4.04 -4.20 -20.96
N VAL A 179 -4.95 -4.91 -21.57
CA VAL A 179 -5.56 -6.15 -21.03
C VAL A 179 -4.51 -7.26 -20.86
N ILE A 180 -3.59 -7.40 -21.84
CA ILE A 180 -2.52 -8.41 -21.78
C ILE A 180 -1.40 -7.95 -20.84
N LYS A 181 -1.12 -6.64 -20.84
CA LYS A 181 -0.08 -6.05 -19.99
C LYS A 181 -0.29 -6.36 -18.50
N SER A 182 -1.52 -6.30 -18.03
CA SER A 182 -1.87 -6.60 -16.64
C SER A 182 -1.57 -8.06 -16.21
N LEU A 183 -1.42 -8.98 -17.16
CA LEU A 183 -0.97 -10.35 -16.87
C LEU A 183 0.49 -10.46 -16.43
N PHE A 184 1.30 -9.45 -16.75
CA PHE A 184 2.72 -9.39 -16.40
C PHE A 184 3.02 -8.40 -15.27
N GLU A 185 2.03 -7.62 -14.86
CA GLU A 185 2.13 -6.76 -13.69
C GLU A 185 2.06 -7.61 -12.42
N LYS A 186 3.03 -7.41 -11.52
CA LYS A 186 3.12 -8.20 -10.28
C LYS A 186 2.33 -7.56 -9.16
N GLN A 187 2.38 -6.25 -9.07
CA GLN A 187 1.88 -5.50 -7.93
C GLN A 187 1.48 -4.12 -8.39
N TYR A 188 0.42 -3.58 -7.83
CA TYR A 188 -0.01 -2.21 -8.03
C TYR A 188 0.44 -1.35 -6.86
N LEU A 189 1.07 -0.21 -7.17
CA LEU A 189 1.24 0.88 -6.22
C LEU A 189 0.21 1.95 -6.56
N ILE A 190 -0.61 2.30 -5.59
CA ILE A 190 -1.73 3.22 -5.75
C ILE A 190 -1.56 4.35 -4.75
N ARG A 191 -1.75 5.60 -5.20
CA ARG A 191 -1.84 6.75 -4.32
C ARG A 191 -3.27 7.28 -4.34
N GLY A 192 -3.89 7.32 -3.15
CA GLY A 192 -5.14 8.00 -2.89
C GLY A 192 -4.88 9.27 -2.08
N VAL A 193 -5.50 10.37 -2.45
CA VAL A 193 -5.36 11.68 -1.78
C VAL A 193 -6.68 12.06 -1.14
N LYS A 194 -6.64 12.49 0.13
CA LYS A 194 -7.81 13.03 0.82
C LYS A 194 -8.20 14.37 0.20
N PRO A 195 -9.45 14.52 -0.26
CA PRO A 195 -9.88 15.77 -0.85
C PRO A 195 -9.71 16.93 0.13
N PRO A 196 -9.42 18.15 -0.35
CA PRO A 196 -9.44 19.32 0.49
C PRO A 196 -10.83 19.52 1.07
N ILE A 197 -10.91 20.11 2.27
CA ILE A 197 -12.20 20.54 2.82
C ILE A 197 -12.67 21.68 1.90
N THR A 198 -13.63 21.36 1.01
CA THR A 198 -14.35 22.41 0.28
C THR A 198 -15.20 23.13 1.31
N GLY A 199 -14.70 24.27 1.81
CA GLY A 199 -15.52 25.19 2.57
C GLY A 199 -16.70 25.56 1.71
N ASN A 200 -17.91 25.30 2.18
CA ASN A 200 -19.09 25.88 1.61
C ASN A 200 -18.95 27.40 1.73
N PRO A 201 -19.14 28.19 0.64
CA PRO A 201 -19.09 29.64 0.72
C PRO A 201 -20.19 30.20 1.61
#